data_7daa73fd0330258dc4ba28724cf78078
#
_entry.id   7daa73fd0330258dc4ba28724cf78078
#
_cell.length_a   1.000
_cell.length_b   1.000
_cell.length_c   1.000
_cell.angle_alpha   90.00
_cell.angle_beta   90.00
_cell.angle_gamma   90.00
#
_symmetry.space_group_name_H-M   'P 1'
#
loop_
_entity.id
_entity.type
_entity.pdbx_description
1 polymer ?
#
loop_
_entity_poly.entity_id
_entity_poly.type
_entity_poly.pdbx_seq_one_letter_code
_entity_poly.pdbx_strand_id
1 'polypeptide(L)'
;MTGFGHRVYKAEDPRARHMRDGVKKLSVEMGEPKWYEILAAVVEAMSPYARHGVNVNVDFYSGVIYYLHGIPADLFVPIFAVGRVPGWTVQIMEQWANNILIRPLLKYDGPDLRAYVPIGER
;
A
#
# COMPACT_ATOMS: atom_id res chain seq x y z
N MET A 1 -7.96 7.02 5.05
CA MET A 1 -7.13 6.65 6.23
C MET A 1 -6.04 5.71 5.73
N THR A 2 -4.79 6.02 6.01
CA THR A 2 -3.67 5.14 5.67
C THR A 2 -3.83 3.78 6.38
N GLY A 3 -3.50 2.68 5.71
CA GLY A 3 -3.72 1.33 6.23
C GLY A 3 -5.09 0.72 5.93
N PHE A 4 -6.01 1.47 5.31
CA PHE A 4 -7.33 1.00 4.89
C PHE A 4 -7.59 1.28 3.42
N GLY A 5 -8.30 0.32 2.78
CA GLY A 5 -8.61 0.35 1.36
C GLY A 5 -7.46 -0.15 0.48
N HIS A 6 -7.83 -0.70 -0.68
CA HIS A 6 -6.88 -1.17 -1.67
C HIS A 6 -7.45 -0.98 -3.08
N ARG A 7 -6.60 -0.68 -4.06
CA ARG A 7 -7.06 -0.49 -5.44
C ARG A 7 -7.68 -1.76 -6.01
N VAL A 8 -7.11 -2.92 -5.69
CA VAL A 8 -7.55 -4.22 -6.22
C VAL A 8 -8.49 -4.93 -5.25
N TYR A 9 -8.07 -5.13 -4.00
CA TYR A 9 -8.87 -5.85 -3.01
C TYR A 9 -10.03 -5.00 -2.49
N LYS A 10 -11.26 -5.52 -2.60
CA LYS A 10 -12.47 -4.93 -2.03
C LYS A 10 -12.90 -5.60 -0.71
N ALA A 11 -12.16 -6.60 -0.29
CA ALA A 11 -12.22 -7.26 1.01
C ALA A 11 -10.91 -7.05 1.77
N GLU A 12 -10.73 -7.68 2.92
CA GLU A 12 -9.48 -7.65 3.67
C GLU A 12 -8.32 -8.14 2.80
N ASP A 13 -7.22 -7.38 2.77
CA ASP A 13 -6.01 -7.77 2.07
C ASP A 13 -5.47 -9.09 2.62
N PRO A 14 -5.28 -10.14 1.80
CA PRO A 14 -4.82 -11.44 2.29
C PRO A 14 -3.47 -11.38 3.02
N ARG A 15 -2.61 -10.42 2.69
CA ARG A 15 -1.34 -10.19 3.37
C ARG A 15 -1.53 -9.64 4.78
N ALA A 16 -2.53 -8.77 4.98
CA ALA A 16 -2.85 -8.19 6.28
C ALA A 16 -3.25 -9.25 7.30
N ARG A 17 -3.94 -10.31 6.87
CA ARG A 17 -4.35 -11.42 7.73
C ARG A 17 -3.16 -12.10 8.42
N HIS A 18 -2.11 -12.41 7.67
CA HIS A 18 -0.90 -13.01 8.21
C HIS A 18 -0.15 -12.06 9.14
N MET A 19 -0.12 -10.76 8.81
CA MET A 19 0.54 -9.74 9.63
C MET A 19 -0.20 -9.49 10.95
N ARG A 20 -1.52 -9.61 10.98
CA ARG A 20 -2.32 -9.46 12.20
C ARG A 20 -1.86 -10.43 13.29
N ASP A 21 -1.72 -11.70 12.94
CA ASP A 21 -1.29 -12.73 13.90
C ASP A 21 0.17 -12.52 14.30
N GLY A 22 1.02 -12.10 13.35
CA GLY A 22 2.41 -11.75 13.60
C GLY A 22 2.56 -10.58 14.56
N VAL A 23 1.84 -9.46 14.33
CA VAL A 23 1.94 -8.29 15.21
C VAL A 23 1.38 -8.56 16.61
N LYS A 24 0.33 -9.38 16.71
CA LYS A 24 -0.21 -9.80 18.01
C LYS A 24 0.83 -10.52 18.85
N LYS A 25 1.52 -11.49 18.26
CA LYS A 25 2.58 -12.24 18.93
C LYS A 25 3.77 -11.34 19.26
N LEU A 26 4.25 -10.59 18.30
CA LEU A 26 5.41 -9.71 18.45
C LEU A 26 5.19 -8.65 19.52
N SER A 27 4.01 -8.02 19.58
CA SER A 27 3.73 -6.99 20.59
C SER A 27 3.78 -7.54 22.03
N VAL A 28 3.36 -8.78 22.24
CA VAL A 28 3.47 -9.46 23.54
C VAL A 28 4.93 -9.81 23.84
N GLU A 29 5.67 -10.37 22.89
CA GLU A 29 7.09 -10.73 23.06
C GLU A 29 7.98 -9.51 23.35
N MET A 30 7.65 -8.36 22.78
CA MET A 30 8.35 -7.09 22.99
C MET A 30 7.89 -6.34 24.27
N GLY A 31 6.91 -6.87 25.01
CA GLY A 31 6.35 -6.22 26.21
C GLY A 31 5.48 -4.99 25.91
N GLU A 32 5.00 -4.85 24.69
CA GLU A 32 4.22 -3.69 24.21
C GLU A 32 2.85 -4.09 23.64
N PRO A 33 2.02 -4.87 24.40
CA PRO A 33 0.74 -5.39 23.89
C PRO A 33 -0.25 -4.29 23.51
N LYS A 34 -0.12 -3.10 24.08
CA LYS A 34 -0.96 -1.92 23.78
C LYS A 34 -1.06 -1.61 22.29
N TRP A 35 0.01 -1.87 21.51
CA TRP A 35 -0.01 -1.58 20.08
C TRP A 35 -1.00 -2.45 19.31
N TYR A 36 -1.06 -3.75 19.64
CA TYR A 36 -2.06 -4.63 19.04
C TYR A 36 -3.49 -4.25 19.47
N GLU A 37 -3.68 -3.86 20.74
CA GLU A 37 -4.99 -3.43 21.26
C GLU A 37 -5.47 -2.17 20.52
N ILE A 38 -4.59 -1.19 20.29
CA ILE A 38 -4.90 0.01 19.49
C ILE A 38 -5.32 -0.39 18.07
N LEU A 39 -4.55 -1.27 17.41
CA LEU A 39 -4.89 -1.74 16.06
C LEU A 39 -6.25 -2.43 16.03
N ALA A 40 -6.56 -3.28 17.00
CA ALA A 40 -7.84 -3.97 17.10
C ALA A 40 -9.00 -2.99 17.28
N ALA A 41 -8.85 -2.00 18.14
CA ALA A 41 -9.87 -0.96 18.36
C ALA A 41 -10.11 -0.12 17.09
N VAL A 42 -9.06 0.19 16.35
CA VAL A 42 -9.19 0.93 15.07
C VAL A 42 -9.91 0.08 14.02
N VAL A 43 -9.61 -1.22 13.93
CA VAL A 43 -10.33 -2.14 13.01
C VAL A 43 -11.82 -2.19 13.34
N GLU A 44 -12.15 -2.29 14.62
CA GLU A 44 -13.55 -2.28 15.09
C GLU A 44 -14.24 -0.96 14.72
N ALA A 45 -13.63 0.18 15.00
CA ALA A 45 -14.16 1.49 14.66
C ALA A 45 -14.37 1.68 13.14
N MET A 46 -13.53 1.05 12.31
CA MET A 46 -13.63 1.10 10.85
C MET A 46 -14.58 0.08 10.24
N SER A 47 -15.13 -0.84 11.03
CA SER A 47 -16.00 -1.92 10.55
C SER A 47 -17.23 -1.45 9.74
N PRO A 48 -17.89 -0.31 10.04
CA PRO A 48 -19.01 0.17 9.23
C PRO A 48 -18.66 0.49 7.77
N TYR A 49 -17.38 0.78 7.50
CA TYR A 49 -16.90 1.12 6.17
C TYR A 49 -16.49 -0.10 5.33
N ALA A 50 -16.41 -1.29 5.94
CA ALA A 50 -16.03 -2.53 5.26
C ALA A 50 -16.99 -2.86 4.10
N ARG A 51 -18.30 -2.58 4.25
CA ARG A 51 -19.31 -2.74 3.20
C ARG A 51 -19.05 -1.89 1.94
N HIS A 52 -18.28 -0.82 2.07
CA HIS A 52 -17.87 0.05 0.97
C HIS A 52 -16.51 -0.34 0.37
N GLY A 53 -15.98 -1.53 0.72
CA GLY A 53 -14.68 -2.01 0.26
C GLY A 53 -13.48 -1.36 0.96
N VAL A 54 -13.70 -0.65 2.09
CA VAL A 54 -12.64 -0.01 2.88
C VAL A 54 -12.25 -0.97 3.99
N ASN A 55 -11.38 -1.92 3.67
CA ASN A 55 -10.88 -2.94 4.58
C ASN A 55 -9.38 -2.72 4.87
N VAL A 56 -8.87 -3.40 5.88
CA VAL A 56 -7.46 -3.35 6.26
C VAL A 56 -6.57 -3.80 5.09
N ASN A 57 -5.50 -3.06 4.85
CA ASN A 57 -4.46 -3.41 3.90
C ASN A 57 -3.13 -3.77 4.61
N VAL A 58 -2.12 -4.12 3.83
CA VAL A 58 -0.82 -4.57 4.35
C VAL A 58 -0.12 -3.53 5.22
N ASP A 59 -0.27 -2.23 4.90
CA ASP A 59 0.47 -1.15 5.57
C ASP A 59 0.00 -0.94 7.02
N PHE A 60 -1.25 -1.33 7.32
CA PHE A 60 -1.83 -1.14 8.64
C PHE A 60 -1.06 -1.84 9.74
N TYR A 61 -0.72 -3.11 9.53
CA TYR A 61 0.02 -3.90 10.51
C TYR A 61 1.54 -3.74 10.36
N SER A 62 2.04 -3.57 9.13
CA SER A 62 3.47 -3.47 8.88
C SER A 62 4.10 -2.28 9.60
N GLY A 63 3.40 -1.15 9.70
CA GLY A 63 3.88 0.03 10.42
C GLY A 63 4.22 -0.26 11.89
N VAL A 64 3.35 -0.99 12.59
CA VAL A 64 3.58 -1.38 13.98
C VAL A 64 4.69 -2.43 14.10
N ILE A 65 4.76 -3.38 13.16
CA ILE A 65 5.85 -4.36 13.11
C ILE A 65 7.21 -3.64 12.99
N TYR A 66 7.31 -2.69 12.07
CA TYR A 66 8.54 -1.91 11.89
C TYR A 66 8.88 -1.10 13.14
N TYR A 67 7.89 -0.45 13.74
CA TYR A 67 8.08 0.30 14.96
C TYR A 67 8.61 -0.56 16.11
N LEU A 68 8.01 -1.74 16.33
CA LEU A 68 8.45 -2.68 17.37
C LEU A 68 9.86 -3.21 17.15
N HIS A 69 10.32 -3.29 15.90
CA HIS A 69 11.71 -3.61 15.57
C HIS A 69 12.66 -2.41 15.63
N GLY A 70 12.20 -1.25 16.09
CA GLY A 70 13.03 -0.05 16.25
C GLY A 70 13.37 0.63 14.92
N ILE A 71 12.66 0.34 13.84
CA ILE A 71 12.86 1.00 12.56
C ILE A 71 12.26 2.41 12.63
N PRO A 72 13.02 3.48 12.32
CA PRO A 72 12.49 4.84 12.26
C PRO A 72 11.37 4.97 11.23
N ALA A 73 10.37 5.80 11.53
CA ALA A 73 9.16 5.91 10.68
C ALA A 73 9.45 6.41 9.25
N ASP A 74 10.46 7.22 9.06
CA ASP A 74 10.94 7.72 7.76
C ASP A 74 11.56 6.61 6.88
N LEU A 75 11.92 5.46 7.47
CA LEU A 75 12.43 4.29 6.77
C LEU A 75 11.35 3.24 6.44
N PHE A 76 10.09 3.41 6.83
CA PHE A 76 9.03 2.42 6.57
C PHE A 76 8.82 2.19 5.07
N VAL A 77 8.76 3.25 4.27
CA VAL A 77 8.64 3.16 2.81
C VAL A 77 9.91 2.58 2.16
N PRO A 78 11.12 3.03 2.51
CA PRO A 78 12.36 2.39 2.05
C PRO A 78 12.44 0.89 2.35
N ILE A 79 12.10 0.44 3.55
CA ILE A 79 12.10 -1.00 3.90
C ILE A 79 11.09 -1.78 3.04
N PHE A 80 9.91 -1.22 2.83
CA PHE A 80 8.93 -1.82 1.93
C PHE A 80 9.47 -1.93 0.50
N ALA A 81 10.16 -0.90 0.02
CA ALA A 81 10.77 -0.90 -1.31
C ALA A 81 11.87 -1.97 -1.43
N VAL A 82 12.72 -2.15 -0.41
CA VAL A 82 13.71 -3.25 -0.38
C VAL A 82 13.04 -4.61 -0.56
N GLY A 83 11.95 -4.86 0.16
CA GLY A 83 11.17 -6.09 0.00
C GLY A 83 10.53 -6.25 -1.39
N ARG A 84 10.33 -5.15 -2.13
CA ARG A 84 9.76 -5.15 -3.48
C ARG A 84 10.81 -5.38 -4.58
N VAL A 85 12.10 -5.11 -4.33
CA VAL A 85 13.17 -5.23 -5.32
C VAL A 85 13.22 -6.60 -6.02
N PRO A 86 13.10 -7.75 -5.34
CA PRO A 86 13.05 -9.04 -6.02
C PRO A 86 11.92 -9.14 -7.05
N GLY A 87 10.73 -8.64 -6.71
CA GLY A 87 9.60 -8.60 -7.64
C GLY A 87 9.85 -7.73 -8.86
N TRP A 88 10.43 -6.55 -8.66
CA TRP A 88 10.81 -5.68 -9.78
C TRP A 88 11.87 -6.33 -10.66
N THR A 89 12.86 -6.99 -10.07
CA THR A 89 13.90 -7.70 -10.83
C THR A 89 13.30 -8.78 -11.72
N VAL A 90 12.39 -9.59 -11.18
CA VAL A 90 11.71 -10.62 -11.97
C VAL A 90 10.96 -10.02 -13.15
N GLN A 91 10.18 -8.96 -12.92
CA GLN A 91 9.42 -8.28 -13.96
C GLN A 91 10.32 -7.67 -15.04
N ILE A 92 11.46 -7.10 -14.65
CA ILE A 92 12.45 -6.55 -15.59
C ILE A 92 13.08 -7.67 -16.43
N MET A 93 13.44 -8.79 -15.81
CA MET A 93 14.02 -9.93 -16.53
C MET A 93 13.01 -10.53 -17.53
N GLU A 94 11.76 -10.65 -17.15
CA GLU A 94 10.67 -11.10 -18.03
C GLU A 94 10.49 -10.14 -19.22
N GLN A 95 10.48 -8.83 -18.96
CA GLN A 95 10.40 -7.81 -20.00
C GLN A 95 11.60 -7.87 -20.96
N TRP A 96 12.81 -8.09 -20.45
CA TRP A 96 14.00 -8.24 -21.28
C TRP A 96 14.00 -9.49 -22.14
N ALA A 97 13.47 -10.60 -21.62
CA ALA A 97 13.38 -11.86 -22.37
C ALA A 97 12.42 -11.75 -23.56
N ASN A 98 11.41 -10.88 -23.48
CA ASN A 98 10.46 -10.59 -24.54
C ASN A 98 10.28 -9.07 -24.68
N ASN A 99 11.36 -8.41 -25.11
CA ASN A 99 11.48 -6.95 -25.11
C ASN A 99 10.62 -6.30 -26.20
N ILE A 100 9.38 -5.99 -25.85
CA ILE A 100 8.43 -5.25 -26.68
C ILE A 100 8.11 -3.90 -26.05
N LEU A 101 7.89 -2.89 -26.88
CA LEU A 101 7.41 -1.59 -26.40
C LEU A 101 5.99 -1.70 -25.88
N ILE A 102 5.84 -1.54 -24.57
CA ILE A 102 4.51 -1.46 -23.94
C ILE A 102 3.97 -0.05 -24.13
N ARG A 103 3.12 0.11 -25.15
CA ARG A 103 2.46 1.37 -25.44
C ARG A 103 0.96 1.13 -25.62
N PRO A 104 0.13 1.42 -24.60
CA PRO A 104 -1.31 1.33 -24.74
C PRO A 104 -1.82 2.22 -25.88
N LEU A 105 -2.70 1.69 -26.69
CA LEU A 105 -3.44 2.49 -27.66
C LEU A 105 -4.53 3.25 -26.92
N LEU A 106 -4.47 4.59 -26.98
CA LEU A 106 -5.43 5.47 -26.33
C LEU A 106 -6.24 6.20 -27.39
N LYS A 107 -7.53 6.32 -27.17
CA LYS A 107 -8.38 7.25 -27.89
C LYS A 107 -8.44 8.54 -27.08
N TYR A 108 -8.04 9.65 -27.70
CA TYR A 108 -8.23 10.94 -27.09
C TYR A 108 -9.71 11.33 -27.12
N ASP A 109 -10.29 11.65 -25.97
CA ASP A 109 -11.68 12.09 -25.78
C ASP A 109 -11.78 13.47 -25.09
N GLY A 110 -10.66 14.18 -25.03
CA GLY A 110 -10.59 15.54 -24.49
C GLY A 110 -11.10 16.60 -25.47
N PRO A 111 -11.00 17.89 -25.08
CA PRO A 111 -11.37 19.02 -25.92
C PRO A 111 -10.61 19.03 -27.26
N ASP A 112 -11.21 19.57 -28.29
CA ASP A 112 -10.56 19.82 -29.58
C ASP A 112 -9.30 20.68 -29.45
N LEU A 113 -8.52 20.72 -30.53
CA LEU A 113 -7.26 21.47 -30.59
C LEU A 113 -7.48 22.93 -30.13
N ARG A 114 -6.74 23.36 -29.12
CA ARG A 114 -6.80 24.72 -28.61
C ARG A 114 -5.58 25.50 -29.07
N ALA A 115 -5.79 26.79 -29.41
CA ALA A 115 -4.68 27.69 -29.64
C ALA A 115 -3.83 27.85 -28.38
N TYR A 116 -2.52 27.92 -28.55
CA TYR A 116 -1.62 28.23 -27.45
C TYR A 116 -1.87 29.67 -26.99
N VAL A 117 -2.10 29.86 -25.70
CA VAL A 117 -2.18 31.17 -25.05
C VAL A 117 -0.93 31.37 -24.22
N PRO A 118 -0.15 32.44 -24.46
CA PRO A 118 1.05 32.77 -23.67
C PRO A 118 0.72 32.91 -22.18
N ILE A 119 1.67 32.61 -21.30
CA ILE A 119 1.45 32.57 -19.85
C ILE A 119 1.00 33.94 -19.30
N GLY A 120 1.46 35.03 -19.91
CA GLY A 120 1.06 36.39 -19.54
C GLY A 120 -0.35 36.81 -20.00
N GLU A 121 -1.04 35.98 -20.78
CA GLU A 121 -2.38 36.25 -21.32
C GLU A 121 -3.42 35.25 -20.80
N ARG A 122 -3.05 34.39 -19.81
CA ARG A 122 -3.91 33.36 -19.19
C ARG A 122 -4.65 33.90 -17.98
#